data_8e3d9d8b11fb1f3a98f31518d18a6d3b
#
_entry.id   8e3d9d8b11fb1f3a98f31518d18a6d3b
#
_cell.length_a   1.000
_cell.length_b   1.000
_cell.length_c   1.000
_cell.angle_alpha   90.00
_cell.angle_beta   90.00
_cell.angle_gamma   90.00
#
_symmetry.space_group_name_H-M   'P 1'
#
loop_
_entity.id
_entity.type
_entity.pdbx_description
1 polymer ?
#
loop_
_entity_poly.entity_id
_entity_poly.type
_entity_poly.pdbx_seq_one_letter_code
_entity_poly.pdbx_strand_id
1 'polypeptide(L)'
;MRRPVTGEVHVHHGRMYVESDPEAGESAWDLGLARTDYRVRCCARGMDKGSGPDARGDKEPRAVSCLLPFWPGPPRPEQVIRQTSRIAACRHRFARGLPPPAAPEECAERERLAREAEERAAEERRLHHERWEWGGRLPSGRLRAVGGNVRGLLRFDSDLVHALDAAGPGVQRTTAVLAAHRACEAAGLTDVPWVARALTALSSGRPLPPPFDDPALMRETLRRDPRVPDRSVLGAVPPERPPYRPPVRGEYDTPVFMHGTTGPSGRGPISQPHFALPAVLAAADPAPLRAALDAVWHAVHTYGEHYPRLLAEVRSGCAGPPPADG
;
A
#
# COMPACT_ATOMS: atom_id res chain seq x y z
N MET A 1 -15.26 38.56 -28.45
CA MET A 1 -13.85 38.35 -28.86
C MET A 1 -13.24 37.36 -27.92
N ARG A 2 -13.03 36.08 -28.31
CA ARG A 2 -12.48 35.04 -27.42
C ARG A 2 -10.95 35.16 -27.42
N ARG A 3 -10.34 35.02 -26.22
CA ARG A 3 -8.88 35.11 -26.07
C ARG A 3 -8.19 33.95 -26.83
N PRO A 4 -7.05 34.20 -27.50
CA PRO A 4 -6.29 33.10 -28.10
C PRO A 4 -5.78 32.17 -27.01
N VAL A 5 -5.96 30.88 -27.21
CA VAL A 5 -5.41 29.85 -26.37
C VAL A 5 -4.03 29.48 -26.89
N THR A 6 -3.04 29.44 -26.02
CA THR A 6 -1.67 29.04 -26.34
C THR A 6 -1.38 27.71 -25.64
N GLY A 7 -1.12 26.66 -26.42
CA GLY A 7 -0.81 25.33 -25.93
C GLY A 7 -0.47 24.39 -27.10
N GLU A 8 0.04 23.20 -26.80
CA GLU A 8 0.17 22.12 -27.76
C GLU A 8 -1.20 21.51 -28.05
N VAL A 9 -1.46 21.18 -29.32
CA VAL A 9 -2.74 20.58 -29.71
C VAL A 9 -2.52 19.12 -30.00
N HIS A 10 -3.14 18.27 -29.23
CA HIS A 10 -3.19 16.84 -29.47
C HIS A 10 -4.60 16.46 -29.96
N VAL A 11 -4.68 15.66 -31.01
CA VAL A 11 -5.96 15.13 -31.51
C VAL A 11 -6.00 13.64 -31.21
N HIS A 12 -6.80 13.24 -30.20
CA HIS A 12 -7.08 11.86 -29.89
C HIS A 12 -8.58 11.57 -30.06
N HIS A 13 -8.92 10.55 -30.84
CA HIS A 13 -10.29 10.02 -30.99
C HIS A 13 -11.35 11.04 -31.39
N GLY A 14 -11.02 11.96 -32.32
CA GLY A 14 -11.95 13.00 -32.77
C GLY A 14 -12.24 14.08 -31.72
N ARG A 15 -11.54 14.08 -30.60
CA ARG A 15 -11.52 15.18 -29.64
C ARG A 15 -10.18 15.91 -29.76
N MET A 16 -10.27 17.21 -29.73
CA MET A 16 -9.11 18.08 -29.70
C MET A 16 -8.78 18.43 -28.27
N TYR A 17 -7.58 18.08 -27.86
CA TYR A 17 -7.01 18.48 -26.56
C TYR A 17 -6.00 19.58 -26.83
N VAL A 18 -6.02 20.62 -26.05
CA VAL A 18 -4.96 21.62 -26.04
C VAL A 18 -4.28 21.48 -24.71
N GLU A 19 -3.06 21.00 -24.73
CA GLU A 19 -2.22 20.98 -23.56
C GLU A 19 -1.86 22.43 -23.23
N SER A 20 -2.55 22.98 -22.26
CA SER A 20 -2.19 24.24 -21.63
C SER A 20 -1.30 23.91 -20.43
N ASP A 21 -0.44 24.87 -20.07
CA ASP A 21 0.43 24.88 -18.91
C ASP A 21 -0.03 23.92 -17.80
N PRO A 22 0.85 23.06 -17.23
CA PRO A 22 0.50 22.07 -16.19
C PRO A 22 -0.28 22.63 -15.00
N GLU A 23 -0.21 23.95 -14.77
CA GLU A 23 -0.99 24.64 -13.73
C GLU A 23 -2.45 24.98 -14.16
N ALA A 24 -2.82 24.85 -15.42
CA ALA A 24 -4.12 25.29 -15.95
C ALA A 24 -5.17 24.18 -16.16
N GLY A 25 -4.80 22.91 -15.96
CA GLY A 25 -5.69 21.76 -16.18
C GLY A 25 -5.98 21.48 -17.67
N GLU A 26 -6.41 20.24 -17.97
CA GLU A 26 -6.83 19.85 -19.32
C GLU A 26 -8.02 20.68 -19.78
N SER A 27 -7.85 21.46 -20.82
CA SER A 27 -8.95 22.23 -21.46
C SER A 27 -9.47 21.47 -22.68
N ALA A 28 -10.60 20.80 -22.53
CA ALA A 28 -11.34 20.23 -23.65
C ALA A 28 -12.39 21.24 -24.15
N TRP A 29 -12.47 21.46 -25.47
CA TRP A 29 -13.53 22.26 -26.07
C TRP A 29 -14.58 21.38 -26.69
N ASP A 30 -15.81 21.58 -26.28
CA ASP A 30 -16.96 21.08 -26.97
C ASP A 30 -17.18 21.99 -28.22
N LEU A 31 -17.13 21.41 -29.40
CA LEU A 31 -17.38 22.12 -30.65
C LEU A 31 -18.88 22.38 -30.89
N GLY A 32 -19.75 21.95 -29.96
CA GLY A 32 -21.16 22.33 -29.88
C GLY A 32 -22.06 21.67 -30.94
N LEU A 33 -21.58 20.65 -31.66
CA LEU A 33 -22.37 19.93 -32.65
C LEU A 33 -22.32 18.43 -32.44
N ALA A 34 -23.45 17.77 -32.55
CA ALA A 34 -23.52 16.34 -32.63
C ALA A 34 -22.61 15.79 -33.74
N ARG A 35 -22.15 14.54 -33.62
CA ARG A 35 -21.26 13.83 -34.58
C ARG A 35 -21.34 14.37 -36.01
N THR A 36 -20.33 15.18 -36.41
CA THR A 36 -20.21 15.72 -37.77
C THR A 36 -18.75 15.73 -38.19
N ASP A 37 -18.51 15.71 -39.48
CA ASP A 37 -17.18 15.87 -40.05
C ASP A 37 -16.74 17.33 -40.00
N TYR A 38 -15.53 17.55 -39.57
CA TYR A 38 -14.89 18.86 -39.53
C TYR A 38 -13.73 18.91 -40.50
N ARG A 39 -13.60 20.04 -41.17
CA ARG A 39 -12.36 20.40 -41.84
C ARG A 39 -11.53 21.28 -40.94
N VAL A 40 -10.25 21.05 -40.97
CA VAL A 40 -9.27 21.85 -40.22
C VAL A 40 -8.27 22.45 -41.19
N ARG A 41 -7.90 23.70 -40.94
CA ARG A 41 -6.79 24.35 -41.62
C ARG A 41 -5.69 24.64 -40.61
N CYS A 42 -4.51 24.09 -40.82
CA CYS A 42 -3.34 24.45 -40.04
C CYS A 42 -2.61 25.64 -40.69
N CYS A 43 -2.56 26.76 -39.98
CA CYS A 43 -1.80 27.93 -40.38
C CYS A 43 -0.69 28.16 -39.34
N ALA A 44 0.57 27.92 -39.72
CA ALA A 44 1.71 28.12 -38.85
C ALA A 44 2.61 29.23 -39.32
N ARG A 45 3.14 30.03 -38.40
CA ARG A 45 4.08 31.13 -38.65
C ARG A 45 5.31 30.95 -37.76
N GLY A 46 6.50 31.18 -38.33
CA GLY A 46 7.76 31.16 -37.57
C GLY A 46 8.37 29.79 -37.33
N MET A 47 7.86 28.72 -37.98
CA MET A 47 8.33 27.34 -37.74
C MET A 47 9.84 27.16 -37.95
N ASP A 48 10.45 27.82 -38.94
CA ASP A 48 11.89 27.71 -39.17
C ASP A 48 12.75 28.39 -38.11
N LYS A 49 12.18 29.35 -37.37
CA LYS A 49 12.85 30.02 -36.25
C LYS A 49 12.74 29.25 -34.93
N GLY A 50 11.74 28.41 -34.80
CA GLY A 50 11.46 27.64 -33.57
C GLY A 50 12.14 26.30 -33.49
N SER A 51 12.96 25.92 -34.45
CA SER A 51 13.57 24.57 -34.52
C SER A 51 15.06 24.56 -34.18
N GLY A 52 15.59 25.57 -33.53
CA GLY A 52 16.95 25.53 -32.95
C GLY A 52 17.01 24.72 -31.64
N PRO A 53 18.18 24.16 -31.31
CA PRO A 53 18.38 23.33 -30.11
C PRO A 53 18.41 24.12 -28.79
N ASP A 54 17.95 25.36 -28.75
CA ASP A 54 18.11 26.23 -27.60
C ASP A 54 16.96 26.15 -26.62
N ALA A 55 17.31 25.82 -25.39
CA ALA A 55 16.53 26.09 -24.19
C ALA A 55 16.29 27.62 -24.07
N ARG A 56 15.14 28.08 -24.60
CA ARG A 56 14.71 29.46 -24.41
C ARG A 56 14.20 29.65 -23.00
N GLY A 57 14.63 30.74 -22.37
CA GLY A 57 14.10 31.12 -21.07
C GLY A 57 12.62 31.48 -21.15
N ASP A 58 11.85 31.26 -20.13
CA ASP A 58 10.39 31.45 -19.99
C ASP A 58 9.88 32.87 -20.36
N LYS A 59 10.75 33.83 -20.59
CA LYS A 59 10.41 35.23 -20.87
C LYS A 59 10.53 35.63 -22.35
N GLU A 60 10.97 34.76 -23.24
CA GLU A 60 11.08 35.09 -24.66
C GLU A 60 9.75 34.82 -25.40
N PRO A 61 9.34 35.73 -26.35
CA PRO A 61 8.12 35.50 -27.11
C PRO A 61 8.24 34.25 -27.98
N ARG A 62 7.18 33.43 -27.98
CA ARG A 62 7.13 32.18 -28.75
C ARG A 62 7.43 32.44 -30.23
N ALA A 63 8.45 31.76 -30.75
CA ALA A 63 8.88 31.92 -32.14
C ALA A 63 7.88 31.33 -33.15
N VAL A 64 7.06 30.38 -32.70
CA VAL A 64 6.05 29.70 -33.53
C VAL A 64 4.66 30.05 -33.03
N SER A 65 3.79 30.45 -33.94
CA SER A 65 2.36 30.61 -33.69
C SER A 65 1.56 29.77 -34.67
N CYS A 66 0.57 29.04 -34.19
CA CYS A 66 -0.34 28.22 -35.00
C CYS A 66 -1.77 28.69 -34.81
N LEU A 67 -2.52 28.69 -35.93
CA LEU A 67 -3.96 28.91 -35.93
C LEU A 67 -4.62 27.70 -36.59
N LEU A 68 -5.58 27.10 -35.90
CA LEU A 68 -6.33 25.95 -36.38
C LEU A 68 -7.82 26.29 -36.48
N PRO A 69 -8.28 26.90 -37.59
CA PRO A 69 -9.70 27.06 -37.82
C PRO A 69 -10.36 25.71 -38.15
N PHE A 70 -11.50 25.48 -37.51
CA PHE A 70 -12.37 24.32 -37.73
C PHE A 70 -13.71 24.77 -38.27
N TRP A 71 -14.25 24.06 -39.23
CA TRP A 71 -15.61 24.28 -39.72
C TRP A 71 -16.26 22.98 -40.17
N PRO A 72 -17.56 22.80 -39.98
CA PRO A 72 -18.28 21.63 -40.48
C PRO A 72 -18.14 21.55 -42.01
N GLY A 73 -17.92 20.34 -42.51
CA GLY A 73 -17.86 20.11 -43.94
C GLY A 73 -17.45 18.67 -44.27
N PRO A 74 -17.87 18.16 -45.43
CA PRO A 74 -17.55 16.80 -45.85
C PRO A 74 -16.02 16.61 -45.99
N PRO A 75 -15.51 15.40 -45.74
CA PRO A 75 -14.12 15.07 -45.92
C PRO A 75 -13.62 15.45 -47.33
N ARG A 76 -12.40 15.97 -47.41
CA ARG A 76 -11.68 16.21 -48.65
C ARG A 76 -10.25 15.76 -48.50
N PRO A 77 -9.57 15.40 -49.60
CA PRO A 77 -8.13 15.17 -49.60
C PRO A 77 -7.37 16.38 -49.04
N GLU A 78 -6.25 16.12 -48.39
CA GLU A 78 -5.37 17.19 -47.90
C GLU A 78 -4.84 18.06 -49.06
N GLN A 79 -4.74 19.36 -48.80
CA GLN A 79 -4.23 20.29 -49.78
C GLN A 79 -3.30 21.29 -49.08
N VAL A 80 -2.08 21.37 -49.56
CA VAL A 80 -1.15 22.41 -49.15
C VAL A 80 -1.48 23.72 -49.94
N ILE A 81 -2.03 24.69 -49.22
CA ILE A 81 -2.42 25.97 -49.82
C ILE A 81 -1.19 26.87 -50.01
N ARG A 82 -0.31 26.94 -49.03
CA ARG A 82 0.92 27.73 -49.06
C ARG A 82 1.95 27.11 -48.13
N GLN A 83 3.15 26.93 -48.61
CA GLN A 83 4.27 26.38 -47.87
C GLN A 83 5.51 27.22 -48.07
N THR A 84 5.91 27.96 -47.02
CA THR A 84 7.09 28.84 -47.07
C THR A 84 8.17 28.40 -46.10
N SER A 85 7.81 27.50 -45.14
CA SER A 85 8.74 26.95 -44.15
C SER A 85 9.36 25.63 -44.63
N ARG A 86 10.68 25.52 -44.53
CA ARG A 86 11.44 24.28 -44.83
C ARG A 86 11.09 23.16 -43.86
N ILE A 87 10.88 23.50 -42.61
CA ILE A 87 10.52 22.53 -41.56
C ILE A 87 9.10 22.02 -41.75
N ALA A 88 8.16 22.89 -42.12
CA ALA A 88 6.82 22.44 -42.47
C ALA A 88 6.86 21.48 -43.67
N ALA A 89 7.70 21.77 -44.70
CA ALA A 89 7.90 20.84 -45.81
C ALA A 89 8.43 19.47 -45.37
N CYS A 90 9.42 19.48 -44.51
CA CYS A 90 10.03 18.24 -43.98
C CYS A 90 9.01 17.41 -43.18
N ARG A 91 8.29 18.04 -42.26
CA ARG A 91 7.25 17.37 -41.45
C ARG A 91 6.10 16.83 -42.29
N HIS A 92 5.66 17.61 -43.30
CA HIS A 92 4.61 17.14 -44.21
C HIS A 92 5.06 15.92 -45.03
N ARG A 93 6.30 15.92 -45.53
CA ARG A 93 6.88 14.77 -46.23
C ARG A 93 6.98 13.55 -45.35
N PHE A 94 7.42 13.75 -44.13
CA PHE A 94 7.48 12.66 -43.10
C PHE A 94 6.08 12.10 -42.82
N ALA A 95 5.10 12.97 -42.56
CA ALA A 95 3.72 12.55 -42.27
C ALA A 95 3.08 11.76 -43.45
N ARG A 96 3.39 12.11 -44.67
CA ARG A 96 2.92 11.34 -45.84
C ARG A 96 3.59 10.01 -46.03
N GLY A 97 4.73 9.79 -45.43
CA GLY A 97 5.41 8.50 -45.38
C GLY A 97 4.95 7.56 -44.26
N LEU A 98 4.13 8.09 -43.33
CA LEU A 98 3.55 7.25 -42.27
C LEU A 98 2.42 6.36 -42.82
N PRO A 99 2.25 5.17 -42.29
CA PRO A 99 1.09 4.34 -42.62
C PRO A 99 -0.20 5.09 -42.25
N PRO A 100 -1.31 4.80 -42.95
CA PRO A 100 -2.59 5.41 -42.61
C PRO A 100 -2.93 5.13 -41.14
N PRO A 101 -3.61 6.07 -40.46
CA PRO A 101 -4.02 5.85 -39.10
C PRO A 101 -4.90 4.58 -39.02
N ALA A 102 -4.72 3.83 -37.95
CA ALA A 102 -5.54 2.63 -37.75
C ALA A 102 -7.02 2.98 -37.69
N ALA A 103 -7.88 2.05 -38.12
CA ALA A 103 -9.34 2.24 -38.04
C ALA A 103 -9.77 2.56 -36.60
N PRO A 104 -10.79 3.41 -36.40
CA PRO A 104 -11.28 3.75 -35.06
C PRO A 104 -11.59 2.54 -34.18
N GLU A 105 -12.11 1.46 -34.81
CA GLU A 105 -12.41 0.19 -34.14
C GLU A 105 -11.14 -0.51 -33.65
N GLU A 106 -10.08 -0.52 -34.46
CA GLU A 106 -8.78 -1.09 -34.09
C GLU A 106 -8.10 -0.28 -32.98
N CYS A 107 -8.27 1.03 -32.96
CA CYS A 107 -7.79 1.90 -31.91
C CYS A 107 -8.52 1.60 -30.59
N ALA A 108 -9.85 1.54 -30.64
CA ALA A 108 -10.70 1.25 -29.49
C ALA A 108 -10.37 -0.14 -28.91
N GLU A 109 -10.16 -1.14 -29.77
CA GLU A 109 -9.79 -2.48 -29.34
C GLU A 109 -8.40 -2.51 -28.67
N ARG A 110 -7.39 -1.83 -29.24
CA ARG A 110 -6.07 -1.69 -28.64
C ARG A 110 -6.13 -1.04 -27.26
N GLU A 111 -6.92 0.02 -27.13
CA GLU A 111 -7.09 0.69 -25.85
C GLU A 111 -7.77 -0.18 -24.81
N ARG A 112 -8.79 -0.94 -25.23
CA ARG A 112 -9.44 -1.90 -24.33
C ARG A 112 -8.43 -2.93 -23.83
N LEU A 113 -7.66 -3.53 -24.73
CA LEU A 113 -6.63 -4.51 -24.38
C LEU A 113 -5.52 -3.91 -23.51
N ALA A 114 -5.08 -2.68 -23.80
CA ALA A 114 -4.09 -1.98 -23.00
C ALA A 114 -4.61 -1.71 -21.58
N ARG A 115 -5.86 -1.29 -21.44
CA ARG A 115 -6.51 -1.07 -20.13
C ARG A 115 -6.60 -2.37 -19.33
N GLU A 116 -7.07 -3.44 -19.95
CA GLU A 116 -7.15 -4.76 -19.31
C GLU A 116 -5.77 -5.28 -18.88
N ALA A 117 -4.74 -5.01 -19.69
CA ALA A 117 -3.37 -5.36 -19.36
C ALA A 117 -2.84 -4.55 -18.17
N GLU A 118 -3.16 -3.24 -18.11
CA GLU A 118 -2.77 -2.38 -17.00
C GLU A 118 -3.49 -2.74 -15.70
N GLU A 119 -4.80 -3.04 -15.77
CA GLU A 119 -5.57 -3.51 -14.61
C GLU A 119 -5.01 -4.81 -14.04
N ARG A 120 -4.67 -5.77 -14.90
CA ARG A 120 -4.01 -7.02 -14.47
C ARG A 120 -2.65 -6.75 -13.83
N ALA A 121 -1.88 -5.86 -14.42
CA ALA A 121 -0.58 -5.48 -13.90
C ALA A 121 -0.68 -4.78 -12.54
N ALA A 122 -1.67 -3.92 -12.36
CA ALA A 122 -1.93 -3.24 -11.09
C ALA A 122 -2.32 -4.24 -10.00
N GLU A 123 -3.17 -5.22 -10.33
CA GLU A 123 -3.57 -6.28 -9.40
C GLU A 123 -2.38 -7.18 -9.03
N GLU A 124 -1.54 -7.57 -9.99
CA GLU A 124 -0.30 -8.32 -9.72
C GLU A 124 0.64 -7.56 -8.79
N ARG A 125 0.83 -6.26 -9.02
CA ARG A 125 1.65 -5.40 -8.14
C ARG A 125 1.07 -5.34 -6.73
N ARG A 126 -0.27 -5.18 -6.62
CA ARG A 126 -0.99 -5.17 -5.34
C ARG A 126 -0.79 -6.47 -4.57
N LEU A 127 -1.01 -7.62 -5.23
CA LEU A 127 -0.83 -8.94 -4.61
C LEU A 127 0.63 -9.23 -4.26
N HIS A 128 1.57 -8.76 -5.08
CA HIS A 128 3.01 -8.90 -4.79
C HIS A 128 3.40 -8.10 -3.54
N HIS A 129 2.92 -6.86 -3.43
CA HIS A 129 3.13 -6.03 -2.24
C HIS A 129 2.47 -6.64 -0.99
N GLU A 130 1.22 -7.09 -1.10
CA GLU A 130 0.52 -7.75 -0.01
C GLU A 130 1.26 -9.01 0.45
N ARG A 131 1.72 -9.84 -0.49
CA ARG A 131 2.53 -11.02 -0.16
C ARG A 131 3.79 -10.65 0.63
N TRP A 132 4.50 -9.60 0.21
CA TRP A 132 5.66 -9.12 0.94
C TRP A 132 5.29 -8.63 2.36
N GLU A 133 4.23 -7.83 2.51
CA GLU A 133 3.76 -7.36 3.81
C GLU A 133 3.44 -8.52 4.78
N TRP A 134 2.91 -9.62 4.25
CA TRP A 134 2.51 -10.78 5.02
C TRP A 134 3.59 -11.89 5.11
N GLY A 135 4.85 -11.55 4.87
CA GLY A 135 5.98 -12.46 5.08
C GLY A 135 6.15 -13.54 4.01
N GLY A 136 5.80 -13.22 2.75
CA GLY A 136 6.01 -14.08 1.59
C GLY A 136 4.79 -14.92 1.18
N ARG A 137 3.69 -14.88 1.95
CA ARG A 137 2.43 -15.58 1.67
C ARG A 137 1.25 -14.62 1.68
N LEU A 138 0.23 -14.88 0.88
CA LEU A 138 -1.02 -14.13 0.96
C LEU A 138 -1.81 -14.54 2.22
N PRO A 139 -2.41 -13.58 2.93
CA PRO A 139 -3.23 -13.88 4.08
C PRO A 139 -4.57 -14.52 3.67
N SER A 140 -5.16 -15.29 4.56
CA SER A 140 -6.54 -15.72 4.43
C SER A 140 -7.52 -14.55 4.57
N GLY A 141 -8.78 -14.74 4.18
CA GLY A 141 -9.82 -13.75 4.43
C GLY A 141 -10.01 -13.43 5.91
N ARG A 142 -9.90 -14.46 6.79
CA ARG A 142 -9.97 -14.29 8.25
C ARG A 142 -8.82 -13.45 8.78
N LEU A 143 -7.62 -13.71 8.30
CA LEU A 143 -6.41 -13.00 8.75
C LEU A 143 -6.41 -11.53 8.29
N ARG A 144 -6.98 -11.23 7.11
CA ARG A 144 -7.19 -9.83 6.68
C ARG A 144 -8.17 -9.07 7.58
N ALA A 145 -9.18 -9.77 8.07
CA ALA A 145 -10.28 -9.17 8.85
C ALA A 145 -10.02 -9.14 10.36
N VAL A 146 -9.01 -9.84 10.88
CA VAL A 146 -8.83 -10.05 12.32
C VAL A 146 -8.57 -8.75 13.10
N GLY A 147 -7.93 -7.75 12.49
CA GLY A 147 -7.57 -6.49 13.16
C GLY A 147 -6.51 -6.68 14.26
N GLY A 148 -6.54 -5.81 15.28
CA GLY A 148 -5.63 -5.88 16.41
C GLY A 148 -4.16 -5.66 16.04
N ASN A 149 -3.27 -6.37 16.72
CA ASN A 149 -1.81 -6.20 16.61
C ASN A 149 -1.14 -7.15 15.58
N VAL A 150 -1.93 -7.79 14.72
CA VAL A 150 -1.42 -8.77 13.75
C VAL A 150 -0.26 -8.21 12.91
N ARG A 151 -0.38 -6.96 12.43
CA ARG A 151 0.69 -6.30 11.64
C ARG A 151 1.98 -6.11 12.45
N GLY A 152 1.85 -5.86 13.73
CA GLY A 152 2.99 -5.81 14.66
C GLY A 152 3.67 -7.16 14.81
N LEU A 153 2.90 -8.21 15.05
CA LEU A 153 3.42 -9.57 15.23
C LEU A 153 4.06 -10.13 13.95
N LEU A 154 3.52 -9.83 12.78
CA LEU A 154 4.11 -10.19 11.47
C LEU A 154 5.57 -9.74 11.32
N ARG A 155 5.96 -8.65 11.96
CA ARG A 155 7.34 -8.16 11.92
C ARG A 155 8.30 -9.05 12.72
N PHE A 156 7.81 -9.71 13.75
CA PHE A 156 8.60 -10.62 14.59
C PHE A 156 8.60 -12.03 14.04
N ASP A 157 7.44 -12.53 13.57
CA ASP A 157 7.26 -13.91 13.16
C ASP A 157 6.05 -14.09 12.24
N SER A 158 6.28 -13.95 10.94
CA SER A 158 5.21 -14.14 9.94
C SER A 158 4.75 -15.59 9.84
N ASP A 159 5.66 -16.57 10.04
CA ASP A 159 5.32 -17.98 9.94
C ASP A 159 4.40 -18.39 11.07
N LEU A 160 4.65 -17.89 12.29
CA LEU A 160 3.75 -18.12 13.44
C LEU A 160 2.36 -17.52 13.19
N VAL A 161 2.28 -16.31 12.64
CA VAL A 161 0.99 -15.69 12.33
C VAL A 161 0.17 -16.56 11.38
N HIS A 162 0.80 -17.05 10.30
CA HIS A 162 0.13 -17.95 9.37
C HIS A 162 -0.20 -19.33 9.96
N ALA A 163 0.67 -19.85 10.85
CA ALA A 163 0.39 -21.10 11.55
C ALA A 163 -0.81 -20.98 12.50
N LEU A 164 -0.91 -19.87 13.23
CA LEU A 164 -2.07 -19.58 14.08
C LEU A 164 -3.36 -19.41 13.27
N ASP A 165 -3.29 -18.76 12.10
CA ASP A 165 -4.45 -18.67 11.20
C ASP A 165 -4.90 -20.05 10.71
N ALA A 166 -3.98 -20.93 10.36
CA ALA A 166 -4.28 -22.29 9.92
C ALA A 166 -4.77 -23.20 11.07
N ALA A 167 -4.42 -22.89 12.31
CA ALA A 167 -4.79 -23.68 13.47
C ALA A 167 -6.29 -23.55 13.80
N GLY A 168 -6.82 -24.58 14.42
CA GLY A 168 -8.19 -24.57 14.92
C GLY A 168 -8.37 -23.68 16.16
N PRO A 169 -9.63 -23.32 16.49
CA PRO A 169 -9.94 -22.41 17.58
C PRO A 169 -9.44 -22.90 18.96
N GLY A 170 -9.36 -24.20 19.17
CA GLY A 170 -8.82 -24.80 20.40
C GLY A 170 -7.33 -24.46 20.57
N VAL A 171 -6.51 -24.67 19.53
CA VAL A 171 -5.08 -24.34 19.55
C VAL A 171 -4.87 -22.83 19.72
N GLN A 172 -5.65 -22.03 19.02
CA GLN A 172 -5.60 -20.56 19.14
C GLN A 172 -5.90 -20.13 20.60
N ARG A 173 -6.93 -20.71 21.22
CA ARG A 173 -7.28 -20.42 22.62
C ARG A 173 -6.19 -20.84 23.59
N THR A 174 -5.65 -22.06 23.44
CA THR A 174 -4.54 -22.54 24.27
C THR A 174 -3.31 -21.64 24.11
N THR A 175 -3.00 -21.22 22.90
CA THR A 175 -1.87 -20.29 22.64
C THR A 175 -2.08 -18.95 23.31
N ALA A 176 -3.30 -18.40 23.26
CA ALA A 176 -3.62 -17.13 23.93
C ALA A 176 -3.41 -17.21 25.44
N VAL A 177 -3.90 -18.30 26.08
CA VAL A 177 -3.74 -18.56 27.51
C VAL A 177 -2.26 -18.74 27.86
N LEU A 178 -1.52 -19.53 27.09
CA LEU A 178 -0.08 -19.72 27.28
C LEU A 178 0.68 -18.39 27.23
N ALA A 179 0.42 -17.56 26.19
CA ALA A 179 1.08 -16.28 26.04
C ALA A 179 0.82 -15.34 27.23
N ALA A 180 -0.43 -15.28 27.72
CA ALA A 180 -0.79 -14.48 28.87
C ALA A 180 -0.07 -14.98 30.18
N HIS A 181 -0.03 -16.26 30.38
CA HIS A 181 0.70 -16.85 31.54
C HIS A 181 2.20 -16.53 31.47
N ARG A 182 2.82 -16.76 30.33
CA ARG A 182 4.25 -16.47 30.12
C ARG A 182 4.59 -14.98 30.28
N ALA A 183 3.71 -14.09 29.80
CA ALA A 183 3.89 -12.66 30.01
C ALA A 183 3.84 -12.31 31.50
N CYS A 184 2.86 -12.81 32.23
CA CYS A 184 2.77 -12.57 33.67
C CYS A 184 3.93 -13.17 34.45
N GLU A 185 4.41 -14.37 34.08
CA GLU A 185 5.59 -15.00 34.67
C GLU A 185 6.86 -14.14 34.44
N ALA A 186 7.12 -13.73 33.23
CA ALA A 186 8.26 -12.87 32.90
C ALA A 186 8.22 -11.54 33.66
N ALA A 187 7.03 -10.96 33.82
CA ALA A 187 6.82 -9.74 34.59
C ALA A 187 6.83 -9.94 36.13
N GLY A 188 6.87 -11.20 36.63
CA GLY A 188 6.81 -11.50 38.05
C GLY A 188 5.45 -11.24 38.70
N LEU A 189 4.37 -11.36 37.93
CA LEU A 189 3.01 -11.02 38.33
C LEU A 189 2.19 -12.25 38.81
N THR A 190 2.70 -13.46 38.65
CA THR A 190 1.97 -14.70 38.93
C THR A 190 1.52 -14.83 40.42
N ASP A 191 2.29 -14.26 41.32
CA ASP A 191 1.99 -14.28 42.76
C ASP A 191 1.16 -13.08 43.24
N VAL A 192 0.85 -12.13 42.34
CA VAL A 192 -0.01 -10.99 42.64
C VAL A 192 -1.46 -11.47 42.67
N PRO A 193 -2.18 -11.41 43.82
CA PRO A 193 -3.42 -12.15 44.02
C PRO A 193 -4.53 -11.85 43.01
N TRP A 194 -4.65 -10.61 42.54
CA TRP A 194 -5.68 -10.27 41.55
C TRP A 194 -5.30 -10.74 40.14
N VAL A 195 -3.99 -10.80 39.81
CA VAL A 195 -3.49 -11.40 38.55
C VAL A 195 -3.64 -12.92 38.58
N ALA A 196 -3.25 -13.58 39.68
CA ALA A 196 -3.41 -15.03 39.84
C ALA A 196 -4.87 -15.48 39.65
N ARG A 197 -5.83 -14.73 40.22
CA ARG A 197 -7.28 -14.98 40.02
C ARG A 197 -7.68 -14.83 38.54
N ALA A 198 -7.17 -13.82 37.85
CA ALA A 198 -7.46 -13.61 36.44
C ALA A 198 -6.88 -14.72 35.54
N LEU A 199 -5.64 -15.16 35.80
CA LEU A 199 -5.02 -16.28 35.09
C LEU A 199 -5.79 -17.58 35.32
N THR A 200 -6.26 -17.84 36.55
CA THR A 200 -7.10 -19.01 36.86
C THR A 200 -8.44 -18.96 36.16
N ALA A 201 -9.09 -17.78 36.11
CA ALA A 201 -10.33 -17.59 35.38
C ALA A 201 -10.14 -17.80 33.87
N LEU A 202 -9.07 -17.23 33.29
CA LEU A 202 -8.70 -17.38 31.88
C LEU A 202 -8.49 -18.85 31.51
N SER A 203 -7.71 -19.59 32.30
CA SER A 203 -7.44 -21.03 32.10
C SER A 203 -8.71 -21.90 32.21
N SER A 204 -9.69 -21.45 32.98
CA SER A 204 -11.00 -22.12 33.13
C SER A 204 -12.06 -21.63 32.13
N GLY A 205 -11.72 -20.77 31.20
CA GLY A 205 -12.68 -20.18 30.24
C GLY A 205 -13.76 -19.32 30.91
N ARG A 206 -13.51 -18.78 32.09
CA ARG A 206 -14.45 -17.91 32.82
C ARG A 206 -14.15 -16.45 32.54
N PRO A 207 -15.15 -15.57 32.69
CA PRO A 207 -14.93 -14.12 32.60
C PRO A 207 -13.83 -13.66 33.55
N LEU A 208 -13.05 -12.67 33.12
CA LEU A 208 -12.00 -12.10 33.96
C LEU A 208 -12.63 -11.35 35.15
N PRO A 209 -12.12 -11.56 36.37
CA PRO A 209 -12.60 -10.83 37.53
C PRO A 209 -12.04 -9.41 37.60
N PRO A 210 -12.63 -8.52 38.43
CA PRO A 210 -12.02 -7.22 38.70
C PRO A 210 -10.56 -7.35 39.15
N PRO A 211 -9.69 -6.42 38.71
CA PRO A 211 -9.97 -5.19 38.01
C PRO A 211 -9.93 -5.30 36.48
N PHE A 212 -9.89 -6.48 35.88
CA PHE A 212 -9.75 -6.70 34.44
C PHE A 212 -11.04 -6.40 33.63
N ASP A 213 -12.17 -6.22 34.31
CA ASP A 213 -13.43 -5.79 33.72
C ASP A 213 -13.46 -4.28 33.39
N ASP A 214 -12.55 -3.50 33.99
CA ASP A 214 -12.36 -2.07 33.71
C ASP A 214 -10.86 -1.77 33.45
N PRO A 215 -10.51 -1.40 32.22
CA PRO A 215 -9.12 -1.05 31.86
C PRO A 215 -8.56 0.16 32.64
N ALA A 216 -9.38 1.08 33.09
CA ALA A 216 -8.94 2.20 33.90
C ALA A 216 -8.60 1.75 35.33
N LEU A 217 -9.49 0.97 35.92
CA LEU A 217 -9.30 0.40 37.24
C LEU A 217 -8.08 -0.55 37.28
N MET A 218 -7.89 -1.35 36.24
CA MET A 218 -6.72 -2.24 36.12
C MET A 218 -5.42 -1.44 36.13
N ARG A 219 -5.33 -0.36 35.33
CA ARG A 219 -4.14 0.50 35.29
C ARG A 219 -3.90 1.21 36.61
N GLU A 220 -4.96 1.62 37.28
CA GLU A 220 -4.85 2.25 38.60
C GLU A 220 -4.39 1.24 39.65
N THR A 221 -4.93 0.03 39.64
CA THR A 221 -4.52 -1.07 40.54
C THR A 221 -3.05 -1.42 40.33
N LEU A 222 -2.62 -1.50 39.03
CA LEU A 222 -1.21 -1.76 38.69
C LEU A 222 -0.28 -0.69 39.29
N ARG A 223 -0.66 0.58 39.23
CA ARG A 223 0.19 1.66 39.77
C ARG A 223 0.26 1.71 41.29
N ARG A 224 -0.82 1.28 41.96
CA ARG A 224 -0.95 1.40 43.44
C ARG A 224 -0.52 0.19 44.21
N ASP A 225 -0.54 -0.99 43.60
CA ASP A 225 -0.25 -2.24 44.37
C ASP A 225 1.25 -2.39 44.56
N PRO A 226 1.74 -2.31 45.81
CA PRO A 226 3.17 -2.42 46.10
C PRO A 226 3.75 -3.81 45.86
N ARG A 227 2.91 -4.83 45.63
CA ARG A 227 3.33 -6.18 45.27
C ARG A 227 3.70 -6.34 43.82
N VAL A 228 3.36 -5.37 42.98
CA VAL A 228 3.76 -5.38 41.59
C VAL A 228 5.26 -5.05 41.52
N PRO A 229 6.08 -5.94 40.95
CA PRO A 229 7.51 -5.70 40.87
C PRO A 229 7.81 -4.63 39.82
N ASP A 230 8.78 -3.78 40.13
CA ASP A 230 9.34 -2.85 39.15
C ASP A 230 10.36 -3.59 38.28
N ARG A 231 9.85 -4.30 37.26
CA ARG A 231 10.66 -5.04 36.30
C ARG A 231 10.69 -4.31 34.96
N SER A 232 11.87 -4.15 34.41
CA SER A 232 12.07 -3.60 33.08
C SER A 232 12.98 -4.49 32.24
N VAL A 233 12.84 -4.39 30.94
CA VAL A 233 13.63 -5.13 29.94
C VAL A 233 13.87 -4.21 28.75
N LEU A 234 14.93 -4.44 27.98
CA LEU A 234 15.11 -3.74 26.71
C LEU A 234 14.01 -4.11 25.74
N GLY A 235 13.49 -3.11 25.02
CA GLY A 235 12.38 -3.30 24.10
C GLY A 235 12.68 -4.35 23.02
N ALA A 236 11.66 -5.13 22.66
CA ALA A 236 11.74 -6.11 21.59
C ALA A 236 11.98 -5.40 20.24
N VAL A 237 13.01 -5.83 19.54
CA VAL A 237 13.35 -5.33 18.20
C VAL A 237 13.09 -6.46 17.20
N PRO A 238 12.18 -6.25 16.24
CA PRO A 238 11.93 -7.28 15.23
C PRO A 238 13.17 -7.49 14.35
N PRO A 239 13.34 -8.70 13.78
CA PRO A 239 14.41 -8.96 12.84
C PRO A 239 14.30 -8.04 11.62
N GLU A 240 15.44 -7.70 11.04
CA GLU A 240 15.46 -6.91 9.82
C GLU A 240 14.80 -7.68 8.68
N ARG A 241 13.89 -7.02 8.00
CA ARG A 241 13.21 -7.58 6.82
C ARG A 241 13.81 -6.98 5.55
N PRO A 242 14.03 -7.80 4.51
CA PRO A 242 14.44 -7.27 3.22
C PRO A 242 13.48 -6.17 2.73
N PRO A 243 13.99 -5.09 2.14
CA PRO A 243 13.14 -4.03 1.59
C PRO A 243 12.24 -4.59 0.49
N TYR A 244 11.05 -3.99 0.35
CA TYR A 244 10.16 -4.33 -0.75
C TYR A 244 10.86 -4.06 -2.09
N ARG A 245 10.80 -5.05 -2.97
CA ARG A 245 11.27 -4.93 -4.35
C ARG A 245 10.08 -5.18 -5.26
N PRO A 246 9.55 -4.14 -5.93
CA PRO A 246 8.47 -4.33 -6.88
C PRO A 246 8.93 -5.24 -8.04
N PRO A 247 8.02 -6.00 -8.65
CA PRO A 247 8.35 -6.75 -9.87
C PRO A 247 8.72 -5.76 -10.97
N VAL A 248 9.93 -5.89 -11.51
CA VAL A 248 10.44 -5.03 -12.58
C VAL A 248 9.69 -5.35 -13.87
N ARG A 249 9.08 -4.35 -14.49
CA ARG A 249 8.51 -4.44 -15.84
C ARG A 249 9.28 -3.50 -16.77
N GLY A 250 10.18 -4.08 -17.55
CA GLY A 250 10.85 -3.34 -18.61
C GLY A 250 12.12 -2.61 -18.16
N GLU A 251 12.87 -2.18 -19.17
CA GLU A 251 14.23 -1.61 -19.06
C GLU A 251 14.26 -0.21 -18.39
N TYR A 252 13.08 0.41 -18.16
CA TYR A 252 12.95 1.78 -17.65
C TYR A 252 12.30 1.88 -16.27
N ASP A 253 11.94 0.75 -15.65
CA ASP A 253 11.34 0.76 -14.31
C ASP A 253 12.45 0.89 -13.26
N THR A 254 12.77 2.11 -12.89
CA THR A 254 13.68 2.39 -11.78
C THR A 254 12.97 1.98 -10.48
N PRO A 255 13.52 1.06 -9.67
CA PRO A 255 12.90 0.68 -8.43
C PRO A 255 12.82 1.88 -7.49
N VAL A 256 11.61 2.33 -7.20
CA VAL A 256 11.37 3.36 -6.17
C VAL A 256 11.61 2.69 -4.82
N PHE A 257 12.77 2.92 -4.25
CA PHE A 257 13.07 2.53 -2.89
C PHE A 257 12.25 3.42 -1.94
N MET A 258 11.11 2.93 -1.51
CA MET A 258 10.41 3.52 -0.38
C MET A 258 11.27 3.27 0.86
N HIS A 259 12.08 4.23 1.21
CA HIS A 259 12.80 4.24 2.49
C HIS A 259 11.76 4.38 3.59
N GLY A 260 11.33 3.24 4.14
CA GLY A 260 10.64 3.25 5.41
C GLY A 260 11.62 3.80 6.44
N THR A 261 11.38 5.02 6.90
CA THR A 261 12.06 5.61 8.04
C THR A 261 11.65 4.85 9.30
N THR A 262 12.17 3.64 9.47
CA THR A 262 12.24 2.99 10.77
C THR A 262 13.45 3.57 11.46
N GLY A 263 13.27 4.75 12.09
CA GLY A 263 14.21 5.22 13.08
C GLY A 263 14.39 4.15 14.18
N PRO A 264 15.48 4.17 14.93
CA PRO A 264 15.76 3.24 16.01
C PRO A 264 14.80 3.48 17.19
N SER A 265 13.50 3.18 16.97
CA SER A 265 12.48 3.24 18.00
C SER A 265 12.52 1.93 18.77
N GLY A 266 12.99 1.96 20.02
CA GLY A 266 12.72 0.85 20.93
C GLY A 266 13.87 0.25 21.72
N ARG A 267 15.04 0.87 21.77
CA ARG A 267 16.13 0.36 22.63
C ARG A 267 16.08 0.85 24.08
N GLY A 268 15.05 1.58 24.47
CA GLY A 268 14.87 2.01 25.85
C GLY A 268 14.30 0.88 26.73
N PRO A 269 14.56 0.93 28.06
CA PRO A 269 13.92 -0.01 29.00
C PRO A 269 12.40 0.21 29.02
N ILE A 270 11.66 -0.89 28.99
CA ILE A 270 10.20 -0.91 29.06
C ILE A 270 9.75 -1.66 30.30
N SER A 271 8.65 -1.24 30.89
CA SER A 271 8.06 -1.89 32.06
C SER A 271 7.35 -3.18 31.64
N GLN A 272 7.81 -4.32 32.13
CA GLN A 272 7.20 -5.63 31.82
C GLN A 272 5.75 -5.74 32.31
N PRO A 273 5.39 -5.30 33.54
CA PRO A 273 4.01 -5.33 34.00
C PRO A 273 3.01 -4.60 33.09
N HIS A 274 3.42 -3.48 32.48
CA HIS A 274 2.57 -2.72 31.58
C HIS A 274 2.21 -3.45 30.28
N PHE A 275 3.07 -4.37 29.83
CA PHE A 275 2.80 -5.20 28.64
C PHE A 275 2.17 -6.55 28.97
N ALA A 276 2.43 -7.09 30.17
CA ALA A 276 1.90 -8.38 30.60
C ALA A 276 0.39 -8.34 30.85
N LEU A 277 -0.14 -7.30 31.47
CA LEU A 277 -1.57 -7.20 31.74
C LEU A 277 -2.45 -7.11 30.49
N PRO A 278 -2.08 -6.33 29.46
CA PRO A 278 -2.78 -6.39 28.18
C PRO A 278 -2.78 -7.76 27.51
N ALA A 279 -1.75 -8.61 27.75
CA ALA A 279 -1.78 -9.99 27.26
C ALA A 279 -2.91 -10.82 27.87
N VAL A 280 -3.22 -10.60 29.15
CA VAL A 280 -4.34 -11.28 29.86
C VAL A 280 -5.68 -10.82 29.27
N LEU A 281 -5.85 -9.51 29.05
CA LEU A 281 -7.06 -8.96 28.43
C LEU A 281 -7.24 -9.50 27.01
N ALA A 282 -6.18 -9.49 26.21
CA ALA A 282 -6.20 -10.00 24.84
C ALA A 282 -6.57 -11.48 24.78
N ALA A 283 -6.02 -12.29 25.68
CA ALA A 283 -6.33 -13.72 25.73
C ALA A 283 -7.80 -14.02 26.07
N ALA A 284 -8.51 -13.11 26.68
CA ALA A 284 -9.94 -13.23 26.97
C ALA A 284 -10.85 -12.78 25.79
N ASP A 285 -10.30 -12.28 24.70
CA ASP A 285 -11.10 -11.90 23.52
C ASP A 285 -11.94 -13.10 23.02
N PRO A 286 -13.24 -12.90 22.71
CA PRO A 286 -14.12 -13.96 22.24
C PRO A 286 -13.66 -14.59 20.91
N ALA A 287 -12.99 -13.84 20.04
CA ALA A 287 -12.45 -14.34 18.78
C ALA A 287 -11.10 -15.04 19.00
N PRO A 288 -11.03 -16.39 18.89
CA PRO A 288 -9.82 -17.14 19.26
C PRO A 288 -8.55 -16.74 18.52
N LEU A 289 -8.66 -16.46 17.21
CA LEU A 289 -7.52 -16.03 16.41
C LEU A 289 -6.99 -14.68 16.89
N ARG A 290 -7.87 -13.71 17.10
CA ARG A 290 -7.50 -12.39 17.61
C ARG A 290 -6.88 -12.50 19.01
N ALA A 291 -7.49 -13.29 19.90
CA ALA A 291 -6.97 -13.53 21.23
C ALA A 291 -5.52 -14.06 21.18
N ALA A 292 -5.26 -15.06 20.32
CA ALA A 292 -3.92 -15.63 20.18
C ALA A 292 -2.90 -14.61 19.66
N LEU A 293 -3.23 -13.92 18.57
CA LEU A 293 -2.33 -12.95 17.93
C LEU A 293 -1.99 -11.78 18.86
N ASP A 294 -3.00 -11.20 19.50
CA ASP A 294 -2.81 -10.05 20.39
C ASP A 294 -2.11 -10.43 21.69
N ALA A 295 -2.46 -11.57 22.28
CA ALA A 295 -1.79 -12.05 23.51
C ALA A 295 -0.31 -12.36 23.25
N VAL A 296 0.02 -13.02 22.13
CA VAL A 296 1.41 -13.28 21.73
C VAL A 296 2.16 -11.98 21.47
N TRP A 297 1.54 -11.02 20.79
CA TRP A 297 2.17 -9.72 20.56
C TRP A 297 2.52 -8.98 21.85
N HIS A 298 1.60 -8.94 22.81
CA HIS A 298 1.86 -8.34 24.13
C HIS A 298 2.92 -9.11 24.90
N ALA A 299 2.92 -10.45 24.84
CA ALA A 299 3.93 -11.28 25.46
C ALA A 299 5.33 -11.05 24.85
N VAL A 300 5.45 -10.89 23.51
CA VAL A 300 6.69 -10.52 22.83
C VAL A 300 7.27 -9.23 23.42
N HIS A 301 6.43 -8.21 23.60
CA HIS A 301 6.87 -6.95 24.21
C HIS A 301 7.21 -7.11 25.70
N THR A 302 6.50 -7.95 26.43
CA THR A 302 6.84 -8.25 27.83
C THR A 302 8.21 -8.92 27.96
N TYR A 303 8.54 -9.83 27.04
CA TYR A 303 9.85 -10.49 27.01
C TYR A 303 10.97 -9.58 26.51
N GLY A 304 10.62 -8.50 25.79
CA GLY A 304 11.59 -7.56 25.25
C GLY A 304 12.63 -8.25 24.37
N GLU A 305 13.91 -8.00 24.60
CA GLU A 305 15.01 -8.61 23.84
C GLU A 305 15.04 -10.15 23.91
N HIS A 306 14.39 -10.75 24.92
CA HIS A 306 14.32 -12.20 25.11
C HIS A 306 13.14 -12.88 24.38
N TYR A 307 12.38 -12.15 23.55
CA TYR A 307 11.21 -12.66 22.84
C TYR A 307 11.45 -13.91 21.98
N PRO A 308 12.65 -14.17 21.40
CA PRO A 308 12.84 -15.37 20.58
C PRO A 308 12.59 -16.67 21.34
N ARG A 309 12.87 -16.70 22.65
CA ARG A 309 12.58 -17.86 23.50
C ARG A 309 11.08 -18.12 23.60
N LEU A 310 10.30 -17.06 23.81
CA LEU A 310 8.84 -17.16 23.87
C LEU A 310 8.27 -17.66 22.53
N LEU A 311 8.70 -17.08 21.40
CA LEU A 311 8.21 -17.48 20.09
C LEU A 311 8.53 -18.94 19.76
N ALA A 312 9.71 -19.45 20.18
CA ALA A 312 10.06 -20.85 20.00
C ALA A 312 9.10 -21.78 20.79
N GLU A 313 8.74 -21.41 22.02
CA GLU A 313 7.79 -22.17 22.84
C GLU A 313 6.38 -22.14 22.22
N VAL A 314 5.90 -20.99 21.81
CA VAL A 314 4.59 -20.84 21.17
C VAL A 314 4.50 -21.65 19.87
N ARG A 315 5.54 -21.64 19.05
CA ARG A 315 5.58 -22.46 17.81
C ARG A 315 5.48 -23.95 18.13
N SER A 316 6.20 -24.43 19.15
CA SER A 316 6.15 -25.83 19.55
C SER A 316 4.74 -26.24 20.01
N GLY A 317 4.02 -25.35 20.70
CA GLY A 317 2.63 -25.58 21.09
C GLY A 317 1.64 -25.59 19.91
N CYS A 318 1.94 -24.86 18.83
CA CYS A 318 1.12 -24.85 17.62
C CYS A 318 1.32 -26.07 16.72
N ALA A 319 2.49 -26.72 16.78
CA ALA A 319 2.83 -27.83 15.88
C ALA A 319 2.07 -29.15 16.20
N GLY A 320 1.37 -29.23 17.32
CA GLY A 320 0.70 -30.47 17.78
C GLY A 320 1.70 -31.62 18.12
N PRO A 321 1.29 -32.64 18.83
CA PRO A 321 2.10 -33.84 18.93
C PRO A 321 2.24 -34.47 17.54
N PRO A 322 3.42 -35.05 17.19
CA PRO A 322 3.57 -35.80 15.95
C PRO A 322 2.49 -36.88 15.88
N PRO A 323 1.94 -37.20 14.69
CA PRO A 323 1.02 -38.31 14.58
C PRO A 323 1.68 -39.53 15.19
N ALA A 324 0.96 -40.17 16.13
CA ALA A 324 1.43 -41.44 16.70
C ALA A 324 1.52 -42.42 15.53
N ASP A 325 2.74 -42.87 15.23
CA ASP A 325 2.98 -43.91 14.23
C ASP A 325 2.13 -45.13 14.64
N GLY A 326 1.09 -45.39 13.80
CA GLY A 326 0.23 -46.56 13.91
C GLY A 326 0.67 -47.65 12.95
#